data_39c2f4fa14b3b00a1556d83802a8935c
#
_entry.id   39c2f4fa14b3b00a1556d83802a8935c
#
_cell.length_a   1.000
_cell.length_b   1.000
_cell.length_c   1.000
_cell.angle_alpha   90.00
_cell.angle_beta   90.00
_cell.angle_gamma   90.00
#
_symmetry.space_group_name_H-M   'P 1'
#
loop_
_entity.id
_entity.type
_entity.pdbx_description
1 polymer ?
#
loop_
_entity_poly.entity_id
_entity_poly.type
_entity_poly.pdbx_seq_one_letter_code
_entity_poly.pdbx_strand_id
1 'polypeptide(L)'
;RYDYLLKTLESVRNQTYKNIEIIIVNDGSKQEEYYKNKFEGCIVINMDKSSKERFGHASPGGFQRSVGMKVASGKYFAFVDDDDYWMPTKIEKQVEGMKKHNCKMSCTDGYFGHGMYNPESKYIIYNKQKYFGIIRNIYNRNGKLHLMENGYPELWTKEFLNVHNCCIASSVMIERSINDKIGDFSNQLWAPDYEYWKRVIEHTDCVYIDEPLLYY
;
A
#
# COMPACT_ATOMS: atom_id res chain seq x y z
N ARG A 1 -8.63 17.29 -0.50
CA ARG A 1 -8.41 15.86 -0.17
C ARG A 1 -9.73 15.08 -0.08
N TYR A 2 -10.83 15.67 0.41
CA TYR A 2 -12.10 14.98 0.59
C TYR A 2 -12.64 14.30 -0.70
N ASP A 3 -12.61 15.00 -1.84
CA ASP A 3 -13.07 14.43 -3.12
C ASP A 3 -12.19 13.26 -3.60
N TYR A 4 -10.88 13.31 -3.30
CA TYR A 4 -9.97 12.19 -3.55
C TYR A 4 -10.37 10.97 -2.72
N LEU A 5 -10.61 11.14 -1.40
CA LEU A 5 -11.10 10.06 -0.54
C LEU A 5 -12.38 9.42 -1.09
N LEU A 6 -13.33 10.21 -1.60
CA LEU A 6 -14.57 9.66 -2.18
C LEU A 6 -14.27 8.77 -3.40
N LYS A 7 -13.32 9.17 -4.25
CA LYS A 7 -12.87 8.35 -5.39
C LYS A 7 -12.12 7.10 -4.95
N THR A 8 -11.26 7.20 -3.96
CA THR A 8 -10.59 6.05 -3.35
C THR A 8 -11.60 5.06 -2.80
N LEU A 9 -12.61 5.52 -2.03
CA LEU A 9 -13.67 4.68 -1.49
C LEU A 9 -14.52 4.02 -2.58
N GLU A 10 -14.83 4.73 -3.66
CA GLU A 10 -15.50 4.17 -4.83
C GLU A 10 -14.70 2.96 -5.36
N SER A 11 -13.39 3.11 -5.51
CA SER A 11 -12.51 2.06 -6.03
C SER A 11 -12.44 0.82 -5.12
N VAL A 12 -12.42 1.03 -3.80
CA VAL A 12 -12.43 -0.06 -2.82
C VAL A 12 -13.77 -0.80 -2.82
N ARG A 13 -14.89 -0.10 -2.89
CA ARG A 13 -16.24 -0.69 -2.95
C ARG A 13 -16.47 -1.48 -4.23
N ASN A 14 -15.83 -1.08 -5.33
CA ASN A 14 -15.93 -1.73 -6.64
C ASN A 14 -15.00 -2.94 -6.83
N GLN A 15 -14.26 -3.36 -5.77
CA GLN A 15 -13.45 -4.57 -5.86
C GLN A 15 -14.30 -5.81 -6.16
N THR A 16 -13.77 -6.73 -6.99
CA THR A 16 -14.41 -8.04 -7.30
C THR A 16 -14.45 -8.94 -6.06
N TYR A 17 -13.42 -8.87 -5.22
CA TYR A 17 -13.39 -9.53 -3.91
C TYR A 17 -14.32 -8.80 -2.93
N LYS A 18 -15.39 -9.46 -2.46
CA LYS A 18 -16.48 -8.78 -1.72
C LYS A 18 -16.33 -8.77 -0.19
N ASN A 19 -15.53 -9.68 0.38
CA ASN A 19 -15.35 -9.76 1.83
C ASN A 19 -14.31 -8.74 2.29
N ILE A 20 -14.68 -7.46 2.28
CA ILE A 20 -13.81 -6.31 2.61
C ILE A 20 -14.43 -5.51 3.76
N GLU A 21 -13.63 -5.27 4.79
CA GLU A 21 -13.86 -4.28 5.83
C GLU A 21 -13.11 -3.00 5.45
N ILE A 22 -13.77 -1.85 5.52
CA ILE A 22 -13.15 -0.56 5.17
C ILE A 22 -12.97 0.27 6.43
N ILE A 23 -11.75 0.70 6.67
CA ILE A 23 -11.38 1.53 7.82
C ILE A 23 -10.76 2.82 7.33
N ILE A 24 -11.37 3.94 7.72
CA ILE A 24 -10.89 5.29 7.41
C ILE A 24 -10.27 5.87 8.68
N VAL A 25 -9.01 6.26 8.60
CA VAL A 25 -8.33 6.97 9.70
C VAL A 25 -8.12 8.41 9.29
N ASN A 26 -8.90 9.31 9.88
CA ASN A 26 -8.78 10.74 9.69
C ASN A 26 -7.77 11.31 10.70
N ASP A 27 -6.64 11.79 10.22
CA ASP A 27 -5.52 12.33 11.00
C ASP A 27 -5.79 13.77 11.47
N GLY A 28 -6.93 13.98 12.13
CA GLY A 28 -7.28 15.27 12.70
C GLY A 28 -7.55 16.37 11.68
N SER A 29 -8.07 16.03 10.50
CA SER A 29 -8.52 17.03 9.52
C SER A 29 -9.59 17.93 10.11
N LYS A 30 -9.53 19.23 9.78
CA LYS A 30 -10.52 20.24 10.20
C LYS A 30 -11.65 20.42 9.19
N GLN A 31 -11.64 19.70 8.08
CA GLN A 31 -12.70 19.74 7.08
C GLN A 31 -13.99 19.11 7.65
N GLU A 32 -15.06 19.87 7.67
CA GLU A 32 -16.33 19.44 8.27
C GLU A 32 -16.96 18.23 7.56
N GLU A 33 -16.69 18.06 6.28
CA GLU A 33 -17.19 16.98 5.45
C GLU A 33 -16.80 15.60 6.02
N TYR A 34 -15.62 15.46 6.60
CA TYR A 34 -15.18 14.21 7.24
C TYR A 34 -16.03 13.84 8.46
N TYR A 35 -16.66 14.79 9.12
CA TYR A 35 -17.47 14.60 10.32
C TYR A 35 -18.96 14.53 10.01
N LYS A 36 -19.42 15.21 8.96
CA LYS A 36 -20.82 15.23 8.53
C LYS A 36 -21.21 14.02 7.69
N ASN A 37 -20.28 13.46 6.92
CA ASN A 37 -20.54 12.27 6.10
C ASN A 37 -20.45 11.01 6.97
N LYS A 38 -21.46 10.14 6.87
CA LYS A 38 -21.51 8.88 7.64
C LYS A 38 -20.60 7.78 7.08
N PHE A 39 -20.09 7.90 5.85
CA PHE A 39 -19.29 6.86 5.17
C PHE A 39 -19.87 5.46 5.37
N GLU A 40 -21.07 5.23 4.87
CA GLU A 40 -21.80 3.97 5.06
C GLU A 40 -20.94 2.73 4.78
N GLY A 41 -21.03 1.74 5.66
CA GLY A 41 -20.24 0.51 5.58
C GLY A 41 -18.76 0.66 5.94
N CYS A 42 -18.32 1.82 6.45
CA CYS A 42 -16.96 2.04 6.88
C CYS A 42 -16.86 2.21 8.41
N ILE A 43 -15.76 1.75 8.99
CA ILE A 43 -15.33 2.15 10.33
C ILE A 43 -14.54 3.46 10.17
N VAL A 44 -14.98 4.53 10.84
CA VAL A 44 -14.31 5.83 10.76
C VAL A 44 -13.68 6.17 12.10
N ILE A 45 -12.37 6.43 12.09
CA ILE A 45 -11.61 6.84 13.27
C ILE A 45 -11.19 8.29 13.07
N ASN A 46 -11.81 9.20 13.80
CA ASN A 46 -11.42 10.59 13.83
C ASN A 46 -10.42 10.83 14.97
N MET A 47 -9.18 11.15 14.64
CA MET A 47 -8.16 11.47 15.62
C MET A 47 -8.43 12.86 16.23
N ASP A 48 -8.29 12.99 17.55
CA ASP A 48 -8.44 14.26 18.30
C ASP A 48 -7.35 15.28 17.95
N LYS A 49 -6.15 14.79 17.60
CA LYS A 49 -4.98 15.56 17.18
C LYS A 49 -4.35 14.90 15.96
N SER A 50 -3.89 15.72 15.02
CA SER A 50 -3.10 15.24 13.91
C SER A 50 -1.77 14.65 14.38
N SER A 51 -1.17 13.81 13.56
CA SER A 51 0.19 13.27 13.77
C SER A 51 1.20 14.42 13.98
N LYS A 52 1.04 15.52 13.23
CA LYS A 52 1.89 16.71 13.38
C LYS A 52 1.75 17.35 14.76
N GLU A 53 0.54 17.47 15.29
CA GLU A 53 0.30 18.02 16.63
C GLU A 53 0.77 17.07 17.74
N ARG A 54 0.74 15.76 17.47
CA ARG A 54 1.10 14.70 18.43
C ARG A 54 2.60 14.47 18.53
N PHE A 55 3.30 14.49 17.39
CA PHE A 55 4.73 14.12 17.29
C PHE A 55 5.65 15.29 16.92
N GLY A 56 5.11 16.49 16.67
CA GLY A 56 5.87 17.65 16.19
C GLY A 56 6.17 17.62 14.68
N HIS A 57 5.81 16.55 13.98
CA HIS A 57 6.00 16.36 12.54
C HIS A 57 4.85 15.54 11.93
N ALA A 58 4.55 15.75 10.65
CA ALA A 58 3.57 14.93 9.95
C ALA A 58 4.08 13.47 9.85
N SER A 59 3.22 12.52 10.15
CA SER A 59 3.51 11.10 9.89
C SER A 59 3.36 10.82 8.39
N PRO A 60 4.31 10.14 7.76
CA PRO A 60 4.15 9.70 6.37
C PRO A 60 3.26 8.43 6.25
N GLY A 61 2.12 8.42 6.95
CA GLY A 61 1.10 7.37 6.87
C GLY A 61 1.28 6.17 7.81
N GLY A 62 2.45 5.96 8.40
CA GLY A 62 2.72 4.78 9.25
C GLY A 62 1.83 4.73 10.49
N PHE A 63 1.71 5.83 11.20
CA PHE A 63 0.87 5.92 12.41
C PHE A 63 -0.60 5.67 12.11
N GLN A 64 -1.15 6.27 11.06
CA GLN A 64 -2.54 6.10 10.65
C GLN A 64 -2.83 4.65 10.25
N ARG A 65 -1.91 4.00 9.51
CA ARG A 65 -2.01 2.58 9.16
C ARG A 65 -2.03 1.70 10.42
N SER A 66 -1.14 1.98 11.39
CA SER A 66 -1.12 1.27 12.69
C SER A 66 -2.44 1.43 13.46
N VAL A 67 -3.01 2.63 13.50
CA VAL A 67 -4.31 2.86 14.14
C VAL A 67 -5.41 2.03 13.46
N GLY A 68 -5.46 2.02 12.13
CA GLY A 68 -6.43 1.22 11.37
C GLY A 68 -6.27 -0.27 11.61
N MET A 69 -5.03 -0.79 11.63
CA MET A 69 -4.75 -2.20 11.85
C MET A 69 -5.22 -2.70 13.23
N LYS A 70 -5.20 -1.85 14.27
CA LYS A 70 -5.65 -2.22 15.62
C LYS A 70 -7.14 -2.50 15.74
N VAL A 71 -7.96 -1.88 14.91
CA VAL A 71 -9.42 -2.09 14.92
C VAL A 71 -9.88 -3.06 13.83
N ALA A 72 -9.03 -3.33 12.85
CA ALA A 72 -9.36 -4.23 11.76
C ALA A 72 -9.58 -5.67 12.26
N SER A 73 -10.54 -6.39 11.65
CA SER A 73 -10.88 -7.79 11.96
C SER A 73 -10.46 -8.78 10.87
N GLY A 74 -10.17 -8.28 9.66
CA GLY A 74 -9.86 -9.10 8.48
C GLY A 74 -8.58 -9.94 8.61
N LYS A 75 -8.49 -11.02 7.82
CA LYS A 75 -7.30 -11.89 7.73
C LYS A 75 -6.11 -11.17 7.10
N TYR A 76 -6.36 -10.23 6.20
CA TYR A 76 -5.36 -9.47 5.48
C TYR A 76 -5.53 -7.99 5.75
N PHE A 77 -4.42 -7.27 5.81
CA PHE A 77 -4.38 -5.81 5.76
C PHE A 77 -3.96 -5.38 4.36
N ALA A 78 -4.77 -4.57 3.70
CA ALA A 78 -4.46 -3.92 2.46
C ALA A 78 -4.48 -2.41 2.69
N PHE A 79 -3.45 -1.71 2.20
CA PHE A 79 -3.26 -0.29 2.45
C PHE A 79 -3.60 0.51 1.19
N VAL A 80 -4.24 1.67 1.39
CA VAL A 80 -4.52 2.64 0.33
C VAL A 80 -4.42 4.05 0.89
N ASP A 81 -3.74 4.93 0.18
CA ASP A 81 -3.72 6.34 0.51
C ASP A 81 -4.97 7.04 -0.05
N ASP A 82 -5.42 8.10 0.59
CA ASP A 82 -6.71 8.74 0.31
C ASP A 82 -6.78 9.46 -1.05
N ASP A 83 -5.69 9.46 -1.82
CA ASP A 83 -5.59 10.02 -3.17
C ASP A 83 -5.24 8.98 -4.26
N ASP A 84 -5.21 7.70 -3.91
CA ASP A 84 -4.98 6.60 -4.83
C ASP A 84 -6.28 5.91 -5.27
N TYR A 85 -6.23 5.17 -6.38
CA TYR A 85 -7.38 4.46 -6.93
C TYR A 85 -7.02 2.99 -7.24
N TRP A 86 -7.78 2.02 -6.71
CA TRP A 86 -7.56 0.59 -6.98
C TRP A 86 -8.34 0.10 -8.19
N MET A 87 -7.69 -0.68 -9.05
CA MET A 87 -8.36 -1.39 -10.14
C MET A 87 -9.24 -2.51 -9.58
N PRO A 88 -10.36 -2.85 -10.24
CA PRO A 88 -11.40 -3.71 -9.66
C PRO A 88 -10.93 -5.10 -9.18
N THR A 89 -9.93 -5.69 -9.82
CA THR A 89 -9.47 -7.06 -9.53
C THR A 89 -8.26 -7.12 -8.58
N LYS A 90 -7.83 -5.97 -8.03
CA LYS A 90 -6.59 -5.89 -7.25
C LYS A 90 -6.57 -6.88 -6.07
N ILE A 91 -7.56 -6.80 -5.20
CA ILE A 91 -7.60 -7.63 -3.97
C ILE A 91 -7.73 -9.11 -4.31
N GLU A 92 -8.55 -9.48 -5.27
CA GLU A 92 -8.73 -10.85 -5.72
C GLU A 92 -7.41 -11.47 -6.19
N LYS A 93 -6.71 -10.80 -7.13
CA LYS A 93 -5.42 -11.25 -7.65
C LYS A 93 -4.33 -11.35 -6.57
N GLN A 94 -4.31 -10.42 -5.62
CA GLN A 94 -3.36 -10.48 -4.50
C GLN A 94 -3.62 -11.68 -3.59
N VAL A 95 -4.87 -11.94 -3.23
CA VAL A 95 -5.26 -13.11 -2.42
C VAL A 95 -4.91 -14.41 -3.14
N GLU A 96 -5.19 -14.51 -4.44
CA GLU A 96 -4.85 -15.68 -5.27
C GLU A 96 -3.33 -15.88 -5.35
N GLY A 97 -2.57 -14.82 -5.65
CA GLY A 97 -1.12 -14.86 -5.72
C GLY A 97 -0.49 -15.31 -4.40
N MET A 98 -0.93 -14.74 -3.26
CA MET A 98 -0.45 -15.12 -1.94
C MET A 98 -0.74 -16.59 -1.63
N LYS A 99 -1.91 -17.11 -1.98
CA LYS A 99 -2.26 -18.53 -1.83
C LYS A 99 -1.42 -19.43 -2.72
N LYS A 100 -1.28 -19.08 -4.02
CA LYS A 100 -0.52 -19.86 -5.02
C LYS A 100 0.93 -20.06 -4.57
N HIS A 101 1.56 -19.02 -4.05
CA HIS A 101 2.98 -19.02 -3.67
C HIS A 101 3.22 -19.30 -2.18
N ASN A 102 2.16 -19.55 -1.40
CA ASN A 102 2.23 -19.71 0.07
C ASN A 102 2.98 -18.54 0.74
N CYS A 103 2.77 -17.32 0.23
CA CYS A 103 3.34 -16.08 0.77
C CYS A 103 2.31 -15.33 1.63
N LYS A 104 2.82 -14.49 2.52
CA LYS A 104 2.00 -13.68 3.44
C LYS A 104 2.11 -12.18 3.15
N MET A 105 2.76 -11.82 2.07
CA MET A 105 2.87 -10.46 1.54
C MET A 105 2.69 -10.49 0.04
N SER A 106 2.04 -9.46 -0.51
CA SER A 106 1.98 -9.20 -1.94
C SER A 106 2.00 -7.71 -2.23
N CYS A 107 2.48 -7.35 -3.41
CA CYS A 107 2.36 -6.01 -3.98
C CYS A 107 2.06 -6.09 -5.48
N THR A 108 1.67 -4.97 -6.06
CA THR A 108 1.35 -4.89 -7.50
C THR A 108 2.10 -3.74 -8.14
N ASP A 109 2.19 -3.74 -9.47
CA ASP A 109 2.54 -2.50 -10.17
C ASP A 109 1.35 -1.52 -10.14
N GLY A 110 1.59 -0.29 -10.58
CA GLY A 110 0.59 0.76 -10.62
C GLY A 110 0.72 1.65 -11.84
N TYR A 111 -0.35 2.32 -12.19
CA TYR A 111 -0.32 3.48 -13.08
C TYR A 111 0.20 4.70 -12.32
N PHE A 112 1.06 5.48 -12.97
CA PHE A 112 1.56 6.74 -12.44
C PHE A 112 0.92 7.93 -13.14
N GLY A 113 0.39 8.87 -12.35
CA GLY A 113 -0.22 10.08 -12.89
C GLY A 113 -0.26 11.24 -11.89
N HIS A 114 -1.01 12.27 -12.25
CA HIS A 114 -1.26 13.44 -11.41
C HIS A 114 -2.76 13.75 -11.37
N GLY A 115 -3.25 14.10 -10.19
CA GLY A 115 -4.67 14.38 -9.98
C GLY A 115 -5.50 13.11 -9.80
N MET A 116 -6.81 13.20 -9.98
CA MET A 116 -7.71 12.06 -9.82
C MET A 116 -7.60 11.09 -11.00
N TYR A 117 -7.76 9.80 -10.73
CA TYR A 117 -7.85 8.78 -11.77
C TYR A 117 -8.97 9.09 -12.77
N ASN A 118 -8.61 9.02 -14.05
CA ASN A 118 -9.55 9.15 -15.17
C ASN A 118 -9.36 7.95 -16.13
N PRO A 119 -10.36 7.08 -16.32
CA PRO A 119 -10.24 5.90 -17.16
C PRO A 119 -9.98 6.20 -18.64
N GLU A 120 -10.30 7.40 -19.11
CA GLU A 120 -10.05 7.84 -20.50
C GLU A 120 -8.60 8.29 -20.75
N SER A 121 -7.82 8.45 -19.67
CA SER A 121 -6.42 8.91 -19.78
C SER A 121 -5.47 7.73 -19.98
N LYS A 122 -4.35 8.00 -20.64
CA LYS A 122 -3.24 7.05 -20.75
C LYS A 122 -2.21 7.33 -19.66
N TYR A 123 -1.79 6.29 -18.97
CA TYR A 123 -0.84 6.37 -17.88
C TYR A 123 0.41 5.54 -18.14
N ILE A 124 1.53 5.98 -17.58
CA ILE A 124 2.79 5.22 -17.56
C ILE A 124 2.72 4.22 -16.42
N ILE A 125 3.22 3.01 -16.63
CA ILE A 125 3.34 2.00 -15.57
C ILE A 125 4.53 2.36 -14.67
N TYR A 126 4.31 2.40 -13.35
CA TYR A 126 5.25 2.90 -12.35
C TYR A 126 6.57 2.12 -12.34
N ASN A 127 6.55 0.85 -11.98
CA ASN A 127 7.76 0.04 -11.90
C ASN A 127 8.32 -0.29 -13.28
N LYS A 128 7.49 -0.83 -14.17
CA LYS A 128 7.92 -1.33 -15.48
C LYS A 128 8.45 -0.28 -16.44
N GLN A 129 7.87 0.92 -16.41
CA GLN A 129 8.18 1.94 -17.42
C GLN A 129 8.88 3.14 -16.82
N LYS A 130 8.34 3.72 -15.75
CA LYS A 130 8.87 4.98 -15.19
C LYS A 130 10.19 4.77 -14.45
N TYR A 131 10.26 3.75 -13.59
CA TYR A 131 11.39 3.57 -12.66
C TYR A 131 12.30 2.38 -12.97
N PHE A 132 11.97 1.52 -13.93
CA PHE A 132 12.73 0.30 -14.21
C PHE A 132 14.24 0.55 -14.40
N GLY A 133 14.60 1.52 -15.24
CA GLY A 133 16.01 1.84 -15.50
C GLY A 133 16.75 2.37 -14.26
N ILE A 134 16.07 3.18 -13.45
CA ILE A 134 16.63 3.73 -12.20
C ILE A 134 16.85 2.60 -11.20
N ILE A 135 15.84 1.77 -10.98
CA ILE A 135 15.90 0.64 -10.05
C ILE A 135 16.99 -0.34 -10.48
N ARG A 136 17.04 -0.72 -11.76
CA ARG A 136 18.06 -1.61 -12.29
C ARG A 136 19.48 -1.07 -12.05
N ASN A 137 19.69 0.23 -12.21
CA ASN A 137 20.97 0.88 -11.89
C ASN A 137 21.30 0.82 -10.41
N ILE A 138 20.32 0.96 -9.51
CA ILE A 138 20.53 0.82 -8.06
C ILE A 138 20.99 -0.62 -7.76
N TYR A 139 20.32 -1.64 -8.30
CA TYR A 139 20.70 -3.04 -8.13
C TYR A 139 22.11 -3.32 -8.67
N ASN A 140 22.45 -2.75 -9.84
CA ASN A 140 23.79 -2.88 -10.41
C ASN A 140 24.87 -2.29 -9.49
N ARG A 141 24.68 -1.08 -8.97
CA ARG A 141 25.62 -0.42 -8.05
C ARG A 141 25.80 -1.19 -6.74
N ASN A 142 24.80 -1.95 -6.33
CA ASN A 142 24.87 -2.82 -5.15
C ASN A 142 25.36 -4.24 -5.44
N GLY A 143 25.82 -4.53 -6.66
CA GLY A 143 26.30 -5.86 -7.08
C GLY A 143 25.19 -6.91 -7.14
N LYS A 144 23.92 -6.49 -7.27
CA LYS A 144 22.72 -7.34 -7.23
C LYS A 144 21.95 -7.34 -8.55
N LEU A 145 22.57 -6.97 -9.66
CA LEU A 145 21.92 -6.91 -10.98
C LEU A 145 21.31 -8.25 -11.41
N HIS A 146 21.91 -9.37 -10.99
CA HIS A 146 21.42 -10.72 -11.29
C HIS A 146 19.96 -10.95 -10.80
N LEU A 147 19.53 -10.22 -9.75
CA LEU A 147 18.15 -10.30 -9.24
C LEU A 147 17.10 -9.64 -10.18
N MET A 148 17.58 -8.91 -11.22
CA MET A 148 16.73 -8.19 -12.18
C MET A 148 17.09 -8.49 -13.64
N GLU A 149 17.77 -9.62 -13.93
CA GLU A 149 18.17 -9.97 -15.29
C GLU A 149 16.99 -10.06 -16.25
N ASN A 150 15.88 -10.64 -15.80
CA ASN A 150 14.67 -10.84 -16.59
C ASN A 150 13.53 -9.87 -16.21
N GLY A 151 13.87 -8.71 -15.64
CA GLY A 151 12.89 -7.76 -15.12
C GLY A 151 12.64 -7.94 -13.62
N TYR A 152 11.49 -7.50 -13.13
CA TYR A 152 11.11 -7.75 -11.74
C TYR A 152 10.75 -9.24 -11.56
N PRO A 153 11.31 -9.94 -10.55
CA PRO A 153 10.92 -11.32 -10.28
C PRO A 153 9.48 -11.41 -9.75
N GLU A 154 8.80 -12.53 -9.98
CA GLU A 154 7.46 -12.79 -9.41
C GLU A 154 7.50 -12.89 -7.88
N LEU A 155 8.61 -13.36 -7.31
CA LEU A 155 8.82 -13.45 -5.86
C LEU A 155 9.95 -12.52 -5.46
N TRP A 156 9.64 -11.53 -4.63
CA TRP A 156 10.62 -10.65 -4.02
C TRP A 156 11.04 -11.24 -2.68
N THR A 157 12.27 -11.70 -2.65
CA THR A 157 12.90 -12.24 -1.44
C THR A 157 13.42 -11.13 -0.54
N LYS A 158 13.86 -11.51 0.68
CA LYS A 158 14.61 -10.60 1.57
C LYS A 158 15.81 -9.98 0.86
N GLU A 159 16.56 -10.76 0.07
CA GLU A 159 17.71 -10.25 -0.68
C GLU A 159 17.28 -9.18 -1.68
N PHE A 160 16.20 -9.41 -2.41
CA PHE A 160 15.66 -8.44 -3.36
C PHE A 160 15.20 -7.16 -2.63
N LEU A 161 14.27 -7.25 -1.71
CA LEU A 161 13.63 -6.08 -1.11
C LEU A 161 14.61 -5.22 -0.28
N ASN A 162 15.65 -5.80 0.29
CA ASN A 162 16.66 -5.06 1.07
C ASN A 162 17.55 -4.15 0.22
N VAL A 163 17.61 -4.33 -1.10
CA VAL A 163 18.39 -3.44 -1.98
C VAL A 163 17.70 -2.08 -2.11
N HIS A 164 16.39 -2.08 -2.34
CA HIS A 164 15.62 -0.85 -2.54
C HIS A 164 14.11 -1.07 -2.30
N ASN A 165 13.40 -0.01 -1.86
CA ASN A 165 11.94 -0.03 -1.80
C ASN A 165 11.34 0.00 -3.21
N CYS A 166 10.86 -1.15 -3.69
CA CYS A 166 10.15 -1.26 -4.96
C CYS A 166 8.62 -1.30 -4.78
N CYS A 167 8.13 -1.29 -3.53
CA CYS A 167 6.71 -1.30 -3.23
C CYS A 167 6.10 0.11 -3.31
N ILE A 168 5.00 0.25 -4.03
CA ILE A 168 4.08 1.38 -3.85
C ILE A 168 3.27 1.07 -2.58
N ALA A 169 3.21 1.98 -1.60
CA ALA A 169 2.55 1.69 -0.31
C ALA A 169 1.09 1.21 -0.49
N SER A 170 0.35 1.87 -1.36
CA SER A 170 -1.04 1.52 -1.68
C SER A 170 -1.21 0.22 -2.50
N SER A 171 -0.10 -0.38 -2.95
CA SER A 171 -0.12 -1.68 -3.61
C SER A 171 -0.07 -2.85 -2.65
N VAL A 172 0.42 -2.64 -1.42
CA VAL A 172 0.79 -3.72 -0.51
C VAL A 172 -0.41 -4.33 0.21
N MET A 173 -0.39 -5.66 0.33
CA MET A 173 -1.24 -6.45 1.20
C MET A 173 -0.37 -7.40 2.03
N ILE A 174 -0.70 -7.56 3.32
CA ILE A 174 -0.03 -8.50 4.24
C ILE A 174 -1.05 -9.35 5.02
N GLU A 175 -0.66 -10.55 5.41
CA GLU A 175 -1.46 -11.37 6.32
C GLU A 175 -1.30 -10.87 7.76
N ARG A 176 -2.41 -10.74 8.50
CA ARG A 176 -2.43 -10.28 9.91
C ARG A 176 -1.42 -11.03 10.79
N SER A 177 -1.27 -12.35 10.59
CA SER A 177 -0.37 -13.18 11.39
C SER A 177 1.10 -12.73 11.35
N ILE A 178 1.51 -11.96 10.34
CA ILE A 178 2.83 -11.35 10.31
C ILE A 178 2.86 -10.13 11.25
N ASN A 179 1.85 -9.24 11.14
CA ASN A 179 1.77 -8.08 12.03
C ASN A 179 1.74 -8.47 13.52
N ASP A 180 1.06 -9.55 13.86
CA ASP A 180 1.01 -10.07 15.24
C ASP A 180 2.41 -10.43 15.77
N LYS A 181 3.35 -10.76 14.89
CA LYS A 181 4.74 -11.08 15.24
C LYS A 181 5.65 -9.85 15.30
N ILE A 182 5.49 -8.92 14.35
CA ILE A 182 6.44 -7.81 14.15
C ILE A 182 5.98 -6.48 14.76
N GLY A 183 4.69 -6.38 15.13
CA GLY A 183 4.08 -5.16 15.67
C GLY A 183 3.81 -4.08 14.62
N ASP A 184 3.53 -2.88 15.09
CA ASP A 184 3.06 -1.73 14.31
C ASP A 184 4.15 -1.09 13.43
N PHE A 185 3.74 -0.19 12.53
CA PHE A 185 4.67 0.69 11.82
C PHE A 185 5.46 1.55 12.81
N SER A 186 6.73 1.78 12.53
CA SER A 186 7.55 2.71 13.32
C SER A 186 7.11 4.17 13.10
N ASN A 187 7.29 5.01 14.12
CA ASN A 187 6.99 6.45 14.04
C ASN A 187 8.16 7.26 13.42
N GLN A 188 9.03 6.62 12.65
CA GLN A 188 10.15 7.33 12.03
C GLN A 188 9.68 8.26 10.91
N LEU A 189 10.46 9.34 10.69
CA LEU A 189 10.17 10.37 9.69
C LEU A 189 10.36 9.90 8.25
N TRP A 190 11.29 8.97 8.02
CA TRP A 190 11.72 8.57 6.69
C TRP A 190 11.29 7.14 6.39
N ALA A 191 10.53 6.98 5.31
CA ALA A 191 10.11 5.70 4.75
C ALA A 191 9.66 4.66 5.82
N PRO A 192 8.67 4.97 6.68
CA PRO A 192 8.18 4.02 7.69
C PRO A 192 7.54 2.79 7.04
N ASP A 193 7.03 2.93 5.82
CA ASP A 193 6.54 1.85 4.99
C ASP A 193 7.66 0.87 4.62
N TYR A 194 8.78 1.36 4.09
CA TYR A 194 9.91 0.51 3.72
C TYR A 194 10.54 -0.18 4.93
N GLU A 195 10.66 0.51 6.07
CA GLU A 195 11.11 -0.09 7.32
C GLU A 195 10.19 -1.26 7.72
N TYR A 196 8.88 -1.04 7.62
CA TYR A 196 7.89 -2.06 7.93
C TYR A 196 7.98 -3.25 6.96
N TRP A 197 8.09 -3.00 5.65
CA TRP A 197 8.26 -4.07 4.65
C TRP A 197 9.53 -4.89 4.90
N LYS A 198 10.62 -4.27 5.34
CA LYS A 198 11.83 -5.01 5.71
C LYS A 198 11.62 -5.93 6.91
N ARG A 199 10.79 -5.57 7.87
CA ARG A 199 10.43 -6.49 8.96
C ARG A 199 9.49 -7.61 8.47
N VAL A 200 8.56 -7.31 7.60
CA VAL A 200 7.66 -8.33 7.01
C VAL A 200 8.45 -9.38 6.24
N ILE A 201 9.42 -8.94 5.38
CA ILE A 201 10.17 -9.85 4.50
C ILE A 201 11.13 -10.80 5.27
N GLU A 202 11.38 -10.56 6.55
CA GLU A 202 12.08 -11.52 7.42
C GLU A 202 11.28 -12.81 7.65
N HIS A 203 9.97 -12.79 7.39
CA HIS A 203 9.04 -13.88 7.74
C HIS A 203 8.33 -14.50 6.53
N THR A 204 8.41 -13.88 5.37
CA THR A 204 7.74 -14.34 4.13
C THR A 204 8.33 -13.65 2.92
N ASP A 205 8.33 -14.31 1.77
CA ASP A 205 8.55 -13.60 0.52
C ASP A 205 7.32 -12.76 0.14
N CYS A 206 7.52 -11.78 -0.77
CA CYS A 206 6.46 -10.94 -1.31
C CYS A 206 6.14 -11.37 -2.74
N VAL A 207 4.90 -11.71 -3.02
CA VAL A 207 4.43 -11.92 -4.40
C VAL A 207 4.27 -10.58 -5.10
N TYR A 208 4.99 -10.37 -6.18
CA TYR A 208 4.80 -9.22 -7.06
C TYR A 208 3.87 -9.59 -8.22
N ILE A 209 2.74 -8.92 -8.29
CA ILE A 209 1.80 -9.05 -9.40
C ILE A 209 2.16 -8.00 -10.44
N ASP A 210 2.74 -8.45 -11.54
CA ASP A 210 3.25 -7.63 -12.64
C ASP A 210 2.12 -7.05 -13.51
N GLU A 211 1.10 -6.49 -12.85
CA GLU A 211 -0.02 -5.79 -13.47
C GLU A 211 -0.25 -4.46 -12.74
N PRO A 212 -0.56 -3.38 -13.47
CA PRO A 212 -0.88 -2.09 -12.88
C PRO A 212 -2.31 -2.11 -12.27
N LEU A 213 -2.41 -2.53 -11.00
CA LEU A 213 -3.67 -2.73 -10.31
C LEU A 213 -4.06 -1.57 -9.38
N LEU A 214 -3.35 -0.47 -9.46
CA LEU A 214 -3.72 0.81 -8.83
C LEU A 214 -3.28 1.98 -9.70
N TYR A 215 -3.82 3.16 -9.41
CA TYR A 215 -3.34 4.46 -9.86
C TYR A 215 -2.79 5.22 -8.66
N TYR A 216 -1.56 5.77 -8.85
CA TYR A 216 -0.73 6.40 -7.83
C TYR A 216 -0.24 7.77 -8.29
#